data_241c9b8c64498326a7e05fbfa9d649ec
#
_entry.id   241c9b8c64498326a7e05fbfa9d649ec
#
_cell.length_a   1.000
_cell.length_b   1.000
_cell.length_c   1.000
_cell.angle_alpha   90.00
_cell.angle_beta   90.00
_cell.angle_gamma   90.00
#
_symmetry.space_group_name_H-M   'P 1'
#
loop_
_entity.id
_entity.type
_entity.pdbx_description
1 polymer ?
#
loop_
_entity_poly.entity_id
_entity_poly.type
_entity_poly.pdbx_seq_one_letter_code
_entity_poly.pdbx_strand_id
1 'polypeptide(L)'
;MAQEKRHIVSHLMLERLVGIHKKIKSGSYPNTKQLAEEFNSGKGIATISRDIEFLRDRFGAPIEYDYEHRGYFYTSDFEMPLNAISPDAMISLFAAKIMLSHFKDSPLYSEICSSINLLANSGHEENDELLKRIALSPNPLPINIIEENVWKTILHSLRNNLKIEFDYIGLWNPENTHRKVHPYQLVMDNGNYFLYGFSEERNENRLFSLSRIKNPKATEETFSLPKDFEFEKHCGGGKFGSFSYNESEHYKIEFYENARQMLKDFVWAEDQKLYDDEARNCTTIEFSSTQYLKIEEWILSQGCYAKPLEPEWLVNEWKAHIKGMTALAEME
;
A
#
# COMPACT_ATOMS: atom_id res chain seq x y z
N MET A 1 -22.00 2.15 -2.32
CA MET A 1 -22.52 1.93 -3.72
C MET A 1 -22.74 3.21 -4.53
N ALA A 2 -23.40 4.26 -4.03
CA ALA A 2 -23.59 5.51 -4.81
C ALA A 2 -22.32 6.39 -4.90
N GLN A 3 -21.46 6.37 -3.90
CA GLN A 3 -20.18 7.11 -3.89
C GLN A 3 -19.11 6.45 -4.77
N GLU A 4 -18.99 5.13 -4.77
CA GLU A 4 -18.10 4.38 -5.65
C GLU A 4 -18.42 4.55 -7.13
N LYS A 5 -19.72 4.53 -7.49
CA LYS A 5 -20.15 4.82 -8.87
C LYS A 5 -19.80 6.23 -9.32
N ARG A 6 -19.76 7.23 -8.41
CA ARG A 6 -19.33 8.59 -8.75
C ARG A 6 -17.83 8.68 -9.03
N HIS A 7 -16.98 7.95 -8.30
CA HIS A 7 -15.53 7.95 -8.51
C HIS A 7 -15.14 7.31 -9.86
N ILE A 8 -15.71 6.16 -10.18
CA ILE A 8 -15.43 5.46 -11.46
C ILE A 8 -15.89 6.31 -12.66
N VAL A 9 -17.05 6.97 -12.57
CA VAL A 9 -17.56 7.85 -13.63
C VAL A 9 -16.67 9.07 -13.81
N SER A 10 -16.05 9.61 -12.75
CA SER A 10 -15.15 10.77 -12.84
C SER A 10 -13.82 10.44 -13.54
N HIS A 11 -13.25 9.26 -13.27
CA HIS A 11 -11.99 8.81 -13.87
C HIS A 11 -12.11 8.63 -15.40
N LEU A 12 -13.12 7.87 -15.83
CA LEU A 12 -13.42 7.64 -17.25
C LEU A 12 -13.75 8.95 -18.01
N MET A 13 -14.36 9.94 -17.34
CA MET A 13 -14.61 11.25 -17.92
C MET A 13 -13.29 12.02 -18.10
N LEU A 14 -12.40 12.02 -17.13
CA LEU A 14 -11.12 12.73 -17.20
C LEU A 14 -10.23 12.17 -18.32
N GLU A 15 -10.10 10.84 -18.41
CA GLU A 15 -9.35 10.18 -19.50
C GLU A 15 -9.88 10.61 -20.87
N ARG A 16 -11.19 10.68 -21.02
CA ARG A 16 -11.84 11.07 -22.26
C ARG A 16 -11.59 12.56 -22.58
N LEU A 17 -11.70 13.46 -21.59
CA LEU A 17 -11.41 14.89 -21.76
C LEU A 17 -9.96 15.13 -22.19
N VAL A 18 -9.00 14.42 -21.58
CA VAL A 18 -7.57 14.47 -21.95
C VAL A 18 -7.36 13.95 -23.37
N GLY A 19 -8.02 12.88 -23.74
CA GLY A 19 -7.97 12.30 -25.08
C GLY A 19 -8.50 13.28 -26.14
N ILE A 20 -9.66 13.89 -25.88
CA ILE A 20 -10.27 14.92 -26.76
C ILE A 20 -9.31 16.11 -26.94
N HIS A 21 -8.76 16.62 -25.81
CA HIS A 21 -7.78 17.70 -25.83
C HIS A 21 -6.57 17.39 -26.73
N LYS A 22 -5.93 16.24 -26.53
CA LYS A 22 -4.77 15.81 -27.34
C LYS A 22 -5.10 15.72 -28.81
N LYS A 23 -6.29 15.22 -29.14
CA LYS A 23 -6.73 15.06 -30.53
C LYS A 23 -6.98 16.40 -31.21
N ILE A 24 -7.64 17.34 -30.53
CA ILE A 24 -7.86 18.69 -31.05
C ILE A 24 -6.51 19.43 -31.18
N LYS A 25 -5.62 19.33 -30.19
CA LYS A 25 -4.30 19.95 -30.17
C LYS A 25 -3.38 19.44 -31.28
N SER A 26 -3.55 18.20 -31.72
CA SER A 26 -2.77 17.64 -32.84
C SER A 26 -3.08 18.31 -34.22
N GLY A 27 -4.07 19.19 -34.29
CA GLY A 27 -4.47 19.85 -35.53
C GLY A 27 -5.17 18.94 -36.54
N SER A 28 -5.71 17.81 -36.08
CA SER A 28 -6.35 16.80 -36.92
C SER A 28 -7.83 17.11 -37.26
N TYR A 29 -8.38 18.18 -36.71
CA TYR A 29 -9.77 18.60 -36.90
C TYR A 29 -10.79 17.48 -36.65
N PRO A 30 -10.76 16.81 -35.45
CA PRO A 30 -11.65 15.70 -35.19
C PRO A 30 -13.10 16.16 -35.06
N ASN A 31 -14.04 15.39 -35.59
CA ASN A 31 -15.48 15.62 -35.37
C ASN A 31 -16.01 14.74 -34.20
N THR A 32 -17.22 15.05 -33.74
CA THR A 32 -17.84 14.30 -32.62
C THR A 32 -17.99 12.82 -32.89
N LYS A 33 -18.19 12.39 -34.13
CA LYS A 33 -18.32 10.99 -34.49
C LYS A 33 -16.98 10.26 -34.38
N GLN A 34 -15.91 10.84 -34.92
CA GLN A 34 -14.55 10.29 -34.79
C GLN A 34 -14.09 10.20 -33.36
N LEU A 35 -14.35 11.24 -32.56
CA LEU A 35 -14.03 11.25 -31.14
C LEU A 35 -14.84 10.18 -30.34
N ALA A 36 -16.12 9.99 -30.73
CA ALA A 36 -16.95 8.95 -30.10
C ALA A 36 -16.51 7.53 -30.45
N GLU A 37 -16.02 7.32 -31.67
CA GLU A 37 -15.47 6.03 -32.11
C GLU A 37 -14.14 5.71 -31.42
N GLU A 38 -13.26 6.71 -31.27
CA GLU A 38 -11.92 6.55 -30.71
C GLU A 38 -11.95 6.34 -29.17
N PHE A 39 -12.78 7.12 -28.47
CA PHE A 39 -12.92 7.05 -27.01
C PHE A 39 -14.12 6.23 -26.58
N ASN A 40 -14.44 5.19 -27.28
CA ASN A 40 -15.60 4.30 -27.19
C ASN A 40 -15.98 3.94 -25.74
N SER A 41 -16.83 4.77 -25.13
CA SER A 41 -17.34 4.58 -23.78
C SER A 41 -18.76 3.96 -23.77
N GLY A 42 -19.25 3.45 -24.89
CA GLY A 42 -20.64 3.00 -25.06
C GLY A 42 -21.68 4.12 -24.93
N LYS A 43 -21.24 5.38 -24.80
CA LYS A 43 -22.07 6.57 -24.58
C LYS A 43 -21.93 7.47 -25.80
N GLY A 44 -22.79 7.37 -26.76
CA GLY A 44 -22.79 8.01 -28.09
C GLY A 44 -22.34 9.50 -28.19
N ILE A 45 -22.47 10.05 -29.39
CA ILE A 45 -22.07 11.41 -29.82
C ILE A 45 -22.49 12.52 -28.83
N ALA A 46 -23.65 12.40 -28.19
CA ALA A 46 -24.14 13.36 -27.18
C ALA A 46 -23.22 13.51 -25.96
N THR A 47 -22.48 12.50 -25.59
CA THR A 47 -21.51 12.56 -24.47
C THR A 47 -20.29 13.37 -24.89
N ILE A 48 -19.76 13.16 -26.09
CA ILE A 48 -18.62 13.92 -26.63
C ILE A 48 -18.98 15.41 -26.78
N SER A 49 -20.19 15.71 -27.24
CA SER A 49 -20.63 17.12 -27.33
C SER A 49 -20.63 17.80 -25.97
N ARG A 50 -21.15 17.13 -24.93
CA ARG A 50 -21.11 17.66 -23.55
C ARG A 50 -19.68 17.77 -23.00
N ASP A 51 -18.79 16.86 -23.34
CA ASP A 51 -17.40 16.93 -22.94
C ASP A 51 -16.67 18.11 -23.59
N ILE A 52 -16.97 18.44 -24.87
CA ILE A 52 -16.45 19.61 -25.55
C ILE A 52 -17.03 20.90 -24.93
N GLU A 53 -18.33 20.94 -24.63
CA GLU A 53 -18.94 22.07 -23.91
C GLU A 53 -18.29 22.23 -22.51
N PHE A 54 -18.05 21.13 -21.81
CA PHE A 54 -17.38 21.16 -20.51
C PHE A 54 -15.95 21.71 -20.59
N LEU A 55 -15.18 21.35 -21.64
CA LEU A 55 -13.85 21.90 -21.88
C LEU A 55 -13.93 23.43 -22.14
N ARG A 56 -14.91 23.90 -22.88
CA ARG A 56 -15.14 25.34 -23.13
C ARG A 56 -15.52 26.09 -21.86
N ASP A 57 -16.54 25.58 -21.14
CA ASP A 57 -17.19 26.32 -20.04
C ASP A 57 -16.38 26.27 -18.75
N ARG A 58 -15.71 25.16 -18.48
CA ARG A 58 -15.00 24.97 -17.22
C ARG A 58 -13.51 25.24 -17.32
N PHE A 59 -12.90 24.91 -18.46
CA PHE A 59 -11.47 25.10 -18.65
C PHE A 59 -11.15 26.30 -19.54
N GLY A 60 -12.16 27.01 -20.06
CA GLY A 60 -11.95 28.15 -20.93
C GLY A 60 -11.28 27.76 -22.25
N ALA A 61 -11.43 26.50 -22.67
CA ALA A 61 -10.80 26.02 -23.90
C ALA A 61 -11.33 26.74 -25.12
N PRO A 62 -10.48 27.41 -25.95
CA PRO A 62 -10.89 28.18 -27.12
C PRO A 62 -11.17 27.23 -28.31
N ILE A 63 -12.16 26.33 -28.14
CA ILE A 63 -12.53 25.33 -29.15
C ILE A 63 -13.59 25.93 -30.09
N GLU A 64 -13.33 25.93 -31.37
CA GLU A 64 -14.31 26.24 -32.42
C GLU A 64 -14.47 25.08 -33.40
N TYR A 65 -15.53 25.14 -34.19
CA TYR A 65 -15.80 24.17 -35.24
C TYR A 65 -15.49 24.79 -36.61
N ASP A 66 -14.58 24.17 -37.32
CA ASP A 66 -14.23 24.54 -38.68
C ASP A 66 -15.16 23.80 -39.67
N TYR A 67 -15.93 24.56 -40.42
CA TYR A 67 -16.87 24.02 -41.42
C TYR A 67 -16.19 23.52 -42.71
N GLU A 68 -14.98 24.04 -43.01
CA GLU A 68 -14.20 23.62 -44.18
C GLU A 68 -13.55 22.24 -43.91
N HIS A 69 -12.90 22.10 -42.75
CA HIS A 69 -12.27 20.84 -42.31
C HIS A 69 -13.25 19.89 -41.59
N ARG A 70 -14.47 20.36 -41.33
CA ARG A 70 -15.56 19.61 -40.68
C ARG A 70 -15.17 19.03 -39.33
N GLY A 71 -14.43 19.77 -38.50
CA GLY A 71 -13.94 19.33 -37.23
C GLY A 71 -13.64 20.43 -36.24
N TYR A 72 -13.34 20.05 -35.00
CA TYR A 72 -12.99 20.98 -33.92
C TYR A 72 -11.50 21.33 -33.96
N PHE A 73 -11.17 22.58 -33.58
CA PHE A 73 -9.81 23.07 -33.45
C PHE A 73 -9.71 24.12 -32.35
N TYR A 74 -8.50 24.43 -31.90
CA TYR A 74 -8.22 25.51 -30.96
C TYR A 74 -7.95 26.80 -31.74
N THR A 75 -8.64 27.90 -31.42
CA THR A 75 -8.43 29.22 -32.04
C THR A 75 -7.18 29.93 -31.52
N SER A 76 -6.64 29.51 -30.39
CA SER A 76 -5.37 29.97 -29.83
C SER A 76 -4.67 28.81 -29.14
N ASP A 77 -3.39 28.97 -28.84
CA ASP A 77 -2.65 27.95 -28.08
C ASP A 77 -3.34 27.71 -26.72
N PHE A 78 -3.64 26.45 -26.44
CA PHE A 78 -4.35 26.04 -25.24
C PHE A 78 -3.74 24.75 -24.69
N GLU A 79 -3.35 24.83 -23.43
CA GLU A 79 -3.06 23.67 -22.63
C GLU A 79 -4.23 23.43 -21.68
N MET A 80 -4.77 22.23 -21.72
CA MET A 80 -5.78 21.84 -20.75
C MET A 80 -5.16 21.99 -19.37
N PRO A 81 -5.71 22.87 -18.50
CA PRO A 81 -5.22 22.95 -17.12
C PRO A 81 -5.59 21.63 -16.43
N LEU A 82 -4.72 20.62 -16.55
CA LEU A 82 -4.73 19.44 -15.69
C LEU A 82 -4.48 19.85 -14.24
N ASN A 83 -4.24 21.14 -14.01
CA ASN A 83 -4.13 21.86 -12.73
C ASN A 83 -5.45 21.92 -11.94
N ALA A 84 -6.34 20.96 -12.15
CA ALA A 84 -7.47 20.71 -11.24
C ALA A 84 -7.04 20.10 -9.91
N ILE A 85 -5.73 19.87 -9.72
CA ILE A 85 -5.19 19.52 -8.42
C ILE A 85 -5.00 20.84 -7.66
N SER A 86 -5.84 21.06 -6.64
CA SER A 86 -5.69 22.24 -5.77
C SER A 86 -4.30 22.24 -5.12
N PRO A 87 -3.75 23.41 -4.73
CA PRO A 87 -2.50 23.49 -3.98
C PRO A 87 -2.46 22.54 -2.78
N ASP A 88 -3.56 22.40 -2.05
CA ASP A 88 -3.68 21.49 -0.90
C ASP A 88 -3.60 20.01 -1.32
N ALA A 89 -4.23 19.65 -2.44
CA ALA A 89 -4.14 18.29 -2.98
C ALA A 89 -2.74 17.96 -3.49
N MET A 90 -2.02 18.96 -4.02
CA MET A 90 -0.61 18.82 -4.41
C MET A 90 0.27 18.58 -3.19
N ILE A 91 0.10 19.35 -2.12
CA ILE A 91 0.80 19.15 -0.84
C ILE A 91 0.55 17.73 -0.32
N SER A 92 -0.71 17.26 -0.39
CA SER A 92 -1.08 15.91 0.04
C SER A 92 -0.39 14.83 -0.80
N LEU A 93 -0.27 15.01 -2.13
CA LEU A 93 0.45 14.08 -3.00
C LEU A 93 1.95 14.03 -2.68
N PHE A 94 2.56 15.17 -2.42
CA PHE A 94 3.97 15.22 -2.02
C PHE A 94 4.20 14.65 -0.62
N ALA A 95 3.30 14.91 0.33
CA ALA A 95 3.35 14.26 1.64
C ALA A 95 3.24 12.73 1.51
N ALA A 96 2.35 12.24 0.67
CA ALA A 96 2.26 10.81 0.35
C ALA A 96 3.57 10.27 -0.27
N LYS A 97 4.21 11.03 -1.18
CA LYS A 97 5.53 10.67 -1.74
C LYS A 97 6.60 10.55 -0.65
N ILE A 98 6.61 11.48 0.32
CA ILE A 98 7.53 11.42 1.47
C ILE A 98 7.22 10.18 2.34
N MET A 99 5.95 9.90 2.63
CA MET A 99 5.53 8.70 3.37
C MET A 99 5.94 7.42 2.66
N LEU A 100 5.82 7.39 1.34
CA LEU A 100 6.22 6.26 0.51
C LEU A 100 7.73 6.12 0.34
N SER A 101 8.53 7.08 0.80
CA SER A 101 10.01 7.01 0.71
C SER A 101 10.61 5.83 1.47
N HIS A 102 9.89 5.24 2.42
CA HIS A 102 10.23 3.97 3.05
C HIS A 102 10.32 2.80 2.06
N PHE A 103 9.69 2.92 0.90
CA PHE A 103 9.67 1.91 -0.16
C PHE A 103 10.52 2.31 -1.36
N LYS A 104 11.50 3.21 -1.18
CA LYS A 104 12.30 3.81 -2.27
C LYS A 104 13.03 2.79 -3.15
N ASP A 105 13.35 1.61 -2.60
CA ASP A 105 14.05 0.54 -3.31
C ASP A 105 13.09 -0.39 -4.08
N SER A 106 11.78 -0.07 -4.09
CA SER A 106 10.79 -0.83 -4.85
C SER A 106 10.53 -0.20 -6.23
N PRO A 107 10.31 -1.01 -7.26
CA PRO A 107 9.89 -0.52 -8.57
C PRO A 107 8.61 0.31 -8.53
N LEU A 108 7.67 -0.05 -7.64
CA LEU A 108 6.41 0.67 -7.43
C LEU A 108 6.63 2.11 -6.98
N TYR A 109 7.62 2.38 -6.12
CA TYR A 109 7.95 3.73 -5.69
C TYR A 109 8.39 4.63 -6.85
N SER A 110 9.23 4.11 -7.74
CA SER A 110 9.70 4.86 -8.91
C SER A 110 8.55 5.22 -9.85
N GLU A 111 7.60 4.30 -10.08
CA GLU A 111 6.41 4.53 -10.88
C GLU A 111 5.48 5.58 -10.25
N ILE A 112 5.24 5.50 -8.94
CA ILE A 112 4.45 6.47 -8.19
C ILE A 112 5.10 7.85 -8.24
N CYS A 113 6.42 7.94 -7.99
CA CYS A 113 7.16 9.19 -8.06
C CYS A 113 7.11 9.82 -9.45
N SER A 114 7.24 9.02 -10.50
CA SER A 114 7.14 9.50 -11.88
C SER A 114 5.74 10.05 -12.16
N SER A 115 4.69 9.35 -11.70
CA SER A 115 3.30 9.81 -11.84
C SER A 115 3.03 11.11 -11.07
N ILE A 116 3.52 11.21 -9.82
CA ILE A 116 3.40 12.44 -9.02
C ILE A 116 4.15 13.59 -9.70
N ASN A 117 5.36 13.35 -10.19
CA ASN A 117 6.13 14.38 -10.89
C ASN A 117 5.45 14.85 -12.19
N LEU A 118 4.83 13.94 -12.96
CA LEU A 118 4.04 14.32 -14.15
C LEU A 118 2.86 15.21 -13.77
N LEU A 119 2.20 14.95 -12.66
CA LEU A 119 1.12 15.78 -12.14
C LEU A 119 1.61 17.12 -11.59
N ALA A 120 2.81 17.14 -10.99
CA ALA A 120 3.44 18.31 -10.39
C ALA A 120 4.04 19.27 -11.44
N ASN A 121 4.63 18.73 -12.50
CA ASN A 121 5.26 19.54 -13.57
C ASN A 121 4.28 20.41 -14.36
N SER A 122 3.01 20.32 -14.06
CA SER A 122 1.97 21.19 -14.62
C SER A 122 1.88 22.58 -13.97
N GLY A 123 2.89 23.06 -13.23
CA GLY A 123 3.07 24.50 -13.04
C GLY A 123 3.04 25.10 -11.64
N HIS A 124 3.64 24.52 -10.60
CA HIS A 124 3.78 25.22 -9.32
C HIS A 124 5.16 25.04 -8.70
N GLU A 125 6.07 25.96 -8.98
CA GLU A 125 7.34 26.11 -8.26
C GLU A 125 7.16 26.61 -6.79
N GLU A 126 6.01 27.20 -6.46
CA GLU A 126 5.74 27.80 -5.14
C GLU A 126 5.60 26.77 -3.99
N ASN A 127 5.34 25.50 -4.27
CA ASN A 127 5.14 24.49 -3.24
C ASN A 127 6.43 23.85 -2.68
N ASP A 128 7.59 24.13 -3.26
CA ASP A 128 8.83 23.43 -2.91
C ASP A 128 9.34 23.80 -1.48
N GLU A 129 9.12 25.04 -1.03
CA GLU A 129 9.55 25.48 0.31
C GLU A 129 8.70 24.87 1.46
N LEU A 130 7.40 24.70 1.25
CA LEU A 130 6.54 24.06 2.24
C LEU A 130 6.87 22.59 2.37
N LEU A 131 7.17 21.93 1.26
CA LEU A 131 7.53 20.53 1.23
C LEU A 131 8.86 20.26 1.96
N LYS A 132 9.81 21.17 1.91
CA LYS A 132 11.06 21.10 2.69
C LYS A 132 10.83 21.15 4.20
N ARG A 133 9.67 21.62 4.65
CA ARG A 133 9.26 21.67 6.06
C ARG A 133 8.51 20.44 6.52
N ILE A 134 8.16 19.53 5.60
CA ILE A 134 7.52 18.25 5.92
C ILE A 134 8.63 17.20 5.97
N ALA A 135 8.90 16.69 7.16
CA ALA A 135 9.87 15.62 7.35
C ALA A 135 9.16 14.36 7.86
N LEU A 136 9.55 13.23 7.33
CA LEU A 136 9.21 11.92 7.88
C LEU A 136 10.45 11.43 8.63
N SER A 137 10.27 11.01 9.89
CA SER A 137 11.32 10.30 10.61
C SER A 137 11.29 8.84 10.18
N PRO A 138 12.25 8.38 9.35
CA PRO A 138 12.25 6.99 8.90
C PRO A 138 12.65 6.06 10.04
N ASN A 139 11.91 4.99 10.20
CA ASN A 139 12.42 3.82 10.91
C ASN A 139 13.59 3.22 10.13
N PRO A 140 14.50 2.47 10.78
CA PRO A 140 15.52 1.72 10.06
C PRO A 140 14.88 0.89 8.94
N LEU A 141 15.32 1.10 7.71
CA LEU A 141 14.80 0.36 6.57
C LEU A 141 15.62 -0.90 6.37
N PRO A 142 14.98 -2.05 6.15
CA PRO A 142 15.70 -3.24 5.76
C PRO A 142 16.37 -3.01 4.40
N ILE A 143 17.63 -3.43 4.27
CA ILE A 143 18.34 -3.43 2.98
C ILE A 143 17.84 -4.63 2.18
N ASN A 144 16.70 -4.49 1.55
CA ASN A 144 16.06 -5.56 0.79
C ASN A 144 16.04 -5.21 -0.69
N ILE A 145 17.10 -5.59 -1.39
CA ILE A 145 17.12 -5.46 -2.85
C ILE A 145 16.25 -6.58 -3.44
N ILE A 146 15.15 -6.17 -4.05
CA ILE A 146 14.28 -7.08 -4.81
C ILE A 146 14.71 -7.00 -6.27
N GLU A 147 15.10 -8.13 -6.84
CA GLU A 147 15.44 -8.22 -8.25
C GLU A 147 14.22 -7.87 -9.10
N GLU A 148 14.42 -7.08 -10.15
CA GLU A 148 13.33 -6.65 -11.05
C GLU A 148 12.56 -7.83 -11.65
N ASN A 149 13.26 -8.93 -11.96
CA ASN A 149 12.64 -10.15 -12.45
C ASN A 149 11.70 -10.78 -11.41
N VAL A 150 12.08 -10.80 -10.14
CA VAL A 150 11.22 -11.28 -9.03
C VAL A 150 9.92 -10.48 -8.98
N TRP A 151 10.04 -9.16 -8.98
CA TRP A 151 8.91 -8.26 -8.95
C TRP A 151 7.95 -8.49 -10.15
N LYS A 152 8.49 -8.46 -11.36
CA LYS A 152 7.71 -8.64 -12.59
C LYS A 152 7.00 -9.99 -12.64
N THR A 153 7.71 -11.07 -12.28
CA THR A 153 7.16 -12.43 -12.32
C THR A 153 6.03 -12.59 -11.30
N ILE A 154 6.20 -12.08 -10.08
CA ILE A 154 5.15 -12.13 -9.04
C ILE A 154 3.92 -11.35 -9.47
N LEU A 155 4.07 -10.10 -9.95
CA LEU A 155 2.93 -9.31 -10.41
C LEU A 155 2.22 -9.96 -11.60
N HIS A 156 2.98 -10.57 -12.53
CA HIS A 156 2.40 -11.30 -13.64
C HIS A 156 1.57 -12.50 -13.15
N SER A 157 2.12 -13.29 -12.23
CA SER A 157 1.45 -14.47 -11.66
C SER A 157 0.20 -14.10 -10.86
N LEU A 158 0.26 -13.05 -10.03
CA LEU A 158 -0.90 -12.55 -9.28
C LEU A 158 -2.01 -12.06 -10.23
N ARG A 159 -1.66 -11.32 -11.28
CA ARG A 159 -2.62 -10.76 -12.24
C ARG A 159 -3.36 -11.83 -13.04
N ASN A 160 -2.70 -12.95 -13.31
CA ASN A 160 -3.22 -14.02 -14.17
C ASN A 160 -3.61 -15.29 -13.39
N ASN A 161 -3.54 -15.29 -12.07
CA ASN A 161 -3.75 -16.46 -11.20
C ASN A 161 -2.92 -17.67 -11.62
N LEU A 162 -1.63 -17.45 -11.96
CA LEU A 162 -0.69 -18.50 -12.32
C LEU A 162 0.10 -18.95 -11.10
N LYS A 163 0.32 -20.25 -10.96
CA LYS A 163 1.25 -20.76 -9.97
C LYS A 163 2.67 -20.29 -10.31
N ILE A 164 3.48 -20.13 -9.28
CA ILE A 164 4.87 -19.66 -9.40
C ILE A 164 5.82 -20.68 -8.75
N GLU A 165 6.93 -20.93 -9.42
CA GLU A 165 8.04 -21.73 -8.90
C GLU A 165 9.25 -20.83 -8.66
N PHE A 166 9.95 -21.05 -7.55
CA PHE A 166 11.16 -20.30 -7.20
C PHE A 166 12.01 -21.06 -6.19
N ASP A 167 13.28 -20.67 -6.13
CA ASP A 167 14.18 -21.08 -5.07
C ASP A 167 14.09 -20.10 -3.90
N TYR A 168 14.10 -20.62 -2.68
CA TYR A 168 13.89 -19.82 -1.47
C TYR A 168 14.88 -20.16 -0.37
N ILE A 169 15.50 -19.12 0.20
CA ILE A 169 16.40 -19.24 1.34
C ILE A 169 15.66 -18.73 2.59
N GLY A 170 15.29 -19.65 3.48
CA GLY A 170 14.61 -19.33 4.74
C GLY A 170 15.52 -18.62 5.75
N LEU A 171 14.92 -17.93 6.73
CA LEU A 171 15.69 -17.30 7.82
C LEU A 171 16.38 -18.34 8.72
N TRP A 172 15.64 -19.38 9.05
CA TRP A 172 16.04 -20.40 10.02
C TRP A 172 16.59 -21.68 9.37
N ASN A 173 16.41 -21.80 8.07
CA ASN A 173 17.02 -22.86 7.27
C ASN A 173 17.72 -22.22 6.07
N PRO A 174 19.06 -22.06 6.10
CA PRO A 174 19.83 -21.43 5.04
C PRO A 174 19.95 -22.28 3.77
N GLU A 175 19.44 -23.52 3.80
CA GLU A 175 19.43 -24.36 2.60
C GLU A 175 18.48 -23.80 1.57
N ASN A 176 18.97 -23.74 0.33
CA ASN A 176 18.14 -23.36 -0.81
C ASN A 176 17.10 -24.45 -1.07
N THR A 177 15.82 -24.08 -1.01
CA THR A 177 14.71 -25.01 -1.19
C THR A 177 13.82 -24.53 -2.32
N HIS A 178 13.51 -25.45 -3.24
CA HIS A 178 12.55 -25.17 -4.31
C HIS A 178 11.13 -25.10 -3.77
N ARG A 179 10.33 -24.14 -4.30
CA ARG A 179 8.94 -23.89 -3.87
C ARG A 179 8.04 -23.77 -5.08
N LYS A 180 6.87 -24.40 -4.99
CA LYS A 180 5.74 -24.19 -5.89
C LYS A 180 4.58 -23.60 -5.09
N VAL A 181 4.15 -22.40 -5.49
CA VAL A 181 3.24 -21.58 -4.68
C VAL A 181 2.07 -21.08 -5.53
N HIS A 182 0.87 -21.09 -4.96
CA HIS A 182 -0.29 -20.37 -5.47
C HIS A 182 -0.24 -18.96 -4.87
N PRO A 183 0.15 -17.93 -5.62
CA PRO A 183 0.30 -16.57 -5.11
C PRO A 183 -1.06 -15.93 -4.86
N TYR A 184 -1.39 -15.60 -3.62
CA TYR A 184 -2.66 -15.01 -3.25
C TYR A 184 -2.59 -13.49 -3.17
N GLN A 185 -1.58 -12.96 -2.49
CA GLN A 185 -1.48 -11.52 -2.23
C GLN A 185 -0.03 -11.05 -2.06
N LEU A 186 0.23 -9.83 -2.54
CA LEU A 186 1.44 -9.09 -2.22
C LEU A 186 1.22 -8.31 -0.92
N VAL A 187 2.09 -8.48 0.05
CA VAL A 187 1.98 -7.87 1.37
C VAL A 187 3.18 -6.96 1.60
N MET A 188 2.91 -5.77 2.10
CA MET A 188 3.94 -4.82 2.52
C MET A 188 3.90 -4.67 4.05
N ASP A 189 5.00 -4.92 4.71
CA ASP A 189 5.13 -4.81 6.16
C ASP A 189 6.48 -4.23 6.54
N ASN A 190 6.47 -3.07 7.21
CA ASN A 190 7.66 -2.38 7.70
C ASN A 190 8.80 -2.24 6.67
N GLY A 191 8.46 -1.85 5.43
CA GLY A 191 9.41 -1.68 4.34
C GLY A 191 9.84 -2.98 3.65
N ASN A 192 9.35 -4.13 4.10
CA ASN A 192 9.55 -5.42 3.45
C ASN A 192 8.38 -5.78 2.55
N TYR A 193 8.67 -6.55 1.51
CA TYR A 193 7.66 -7.11 0.63
C TYR A 193 7.62 -8.62 0.78
N PHE A 194 6.41 -9.14 0.88
CA PHE A 194 6.15 -10.57 1.02
C PHE A 194 5.13 -11.03 0.00
N LEU A 195 5.29 -12.24 -0.48
CA LEU A 195 4.27 -12.99 -1.19
C LEU A 195 3.53 -13.88 -0.19
N TYR A 196 2.24 -13.65 0.00
CA TYR A 196 1.38 -14.57 0.71
C TYR A 196 0.76 -15.53 -0.28
N GLY A 197 0.81 -16.83 0.02
CA GLY A 197 0.27 -17.84 -0.86
C GLY A 197 0.34 -19.25 -0.26
N PHE A 198 -0.31 -20.19 -0.95
CA PHE A 198 -0.34 -21.60 -0.58
C PHE A 198 0.90 -22.30 -1.14
N SER A 199 1.69 -22.91 -0.26
CA SER A 199 2.85 -23.73 -0.62
C SER A 199 2.43 -25.18 -0.81
N GLU A 200 2.62 -25.73 -2.01
CA GLU A 200 2.26 -27.14 -2.30
C GLU A 200 3.11 -28.11 -1.46
N GLU A 201 4.42 -27.85 -1.28
CA GLU A 201 5.33 -28.74 -0.54
C GLU A 201 5.03 -28.78 0.96
N ARG A 202 4.47 -27.70 1.50
CA ARG A 202 4.14 -27.61 2.92
C ARG A 202 2.66 -27.88 3.19
N ASN A 203 1.83 -27.82 2.16
CA ASN A 203 0.37 -27.94 2.25
C ASN A 203 -0.26 -26.92 3.21
N GLU A 204 0.28 -25.68 3.21
CA GLU A 204 -0.18 -24.60 4.07
C GLU A 204 0.08 -23.22 3.45
N ASN A 205 -0.63 -22.20 3.92
CA ASN A 205 -0.39 -20.81 3.54
C ASN A 205 0.85 -20.27 4.22
N ARG A 206 1.70 -19.54 3.49
CA ARG A 206 2.94 -18.95 3.98
C ARG A 206 3.23 -17.57 3.40
N LEU A 207 4.05 -16.82 4.13
CA LEU A 207 4.65 -15.58 3.70
C LEU A 207 6.09 -15.84 3.22
N PHE A 208 6.39 -15.41 2.01
CA PHE A 208 7.72 -15.49 1.40
C PHE A 208 8.27 -14.09 1.19
N SER A 209 9.37 -13.74 1.83
CA SER A 209 10.05 -12.45 1.57
C SER A 209 10.56 -12.40 0.14
N LEU A 210 10.20 -11.35 -0.62
CA LEU A 210 10.59 -11.21 -2.01
C LEU A 210 12.10 -11.13 -2.20
N SER A 211 12.82 -10.53 -1.26
CA SER A 211 14.29 -10.42 -1.32
C SER A 211 15.03 -11.77 -1.23
N ARG A 212 14.33 -12.83 -0.78
CA ARG A 212 14.86 -14.19 -0.64
C ARG A 212 14.41 -15.13 -1.73
N ILE A 213 13.59 -14.66 -2.65
CA ILE A 213 13.15 -15.41 -3.81
C ILE A 213 14.24 -15.32 -4.89
N LYS A 214 14.62 -16.45 -5.44
CA LYS A 214 15.58 -16.57 -6.53
C LYS A 214 14.98 -17.39 -7.67
N ASN A 215 15.39 -17.08 -8.90
CA ASN A 215 15.00 -17.80 -10.10
C ASN A 215 13.47 -17.98 -10.28
N PRO A 216 12.64 -16.94 -10.06
CA PRO A 216 11.18 -17.08 -10.14
C PRO A 216 10.75 -17.38 -11.57
N LYS A 217 9.78 -18.28 -11.72
CA LYS A 217 9.14 -18.62 -12.98
C LYS A 217 7.63 -18.75 -12.78
N ALA A 218 6.85 -18.00 -13.55
CA ALA A 218 5.43 -18.27 -13.67
C ALA A 218 5.23 -19.57 -14.45
N THR A 219 4.39 -20.46 -13.95
CA THR A 219 4.02 -21.69 -14.64
C THR A 219 2.84 -21.45 -15.58
N GLU A 220 2.47 -22.44 -16.39
CA GLU A 220 1.24 -22.41 -17.18
C GLU A 220 0.01 -22.87 -16.37
N GLU A 221 0.25 -23.39 -15.16
CA GLU A 221 -0.82 -23.88 -14.29
C GLU A 221 -1.52 -22.72 -13.60
N THR A 222 -2.84 -22.70 -13.73
CA THR A 222 -3.70 -21.75 -13.01
C THR A 222 -4.15 -22.33 -11.68
N PHE A 223 -4.54 -21.44 -10.77
CA PHE A 223 -5.22 -21.78 -9.52
C PHE A 223 -6.46 -20.92 -9.34
N SER A 224 -7.35 -21.33 -8.45
CA SER A 224 -8.50 -20.52 -8.05
C SER A 224 -8.24 -19.95 -6.67
N LEU A 225 -8.37 -18.64 -6.53
CA LEU A 225 -8.35 -18.00 -5.20
C LEU A 225 -9.60 -18.48 -4.43
N PRO A 226 -9.48 -18.87 -3.14
CA PRO A 226 -10.63 -19.21 -2.31
C PRO A 226 -11.67 -18.08 -2.35
N LYS A 227 -12.97 -18.41 -2.49
CA LYS A 227 -14.05 -17.42 -2.69
C LYS A 227 -14.20 -16.44 -1.53
N ASP A 228 -13.85 -16.87 -0.35
CA ASP A 228 -13.92 -16.16 0.93
C ASP A 228 -12.53 -15.73 1.43
N PHE A 229 -11.55 -15.67 0.51
CA PHE A 229 -10.20 -15.24 0.87
C PHE A 229 -10.21 -13.76 1.25
N GLU A 230 -9.88 -13.51 2.51
CA GLU A 230 -9.60 -12.19 3.07
C GLU A 230 -8.29 -12.30 3.85
N PHE A 231 -7.27 -11.56 3.42
CA PHE A 231 -5.94 -11.64 4.01
C PHE A 231 -5.95 -11.30 5.51
N GLU A 232 -6.74 -10.31 5.90
CA GLU A 232 -6.90 -9.84 7.28
C GLU A 232 -7.39 -10.95 8.22
N LYS A 233 -8.22 -11.86 7.73
CA LYS A 233 -8.67 -13.04 8.50
C LYS A 233 -7.57 -14.07 8.73
N HIS A 234 -6.57 -14.10 7.85
CA HIS A 234 -5.43 -15.01 7.95
C HIS A 234 -4.27 -14.42 8.75
N CYS A 235 -4.20 -13.09 8.87
CA CYS A 235 -3.13 -12.40 9.60
C CYS A 235 -3.53 -11.96 11.01
N GLY A 236 -4.79 -12.23 11.42
CA GLY A 236 -5.33 -11.78 12.70
C GLY A 236 -5.62 -10.29 12.78
N GLY A 237 -6.53 -9.90 13.65
CA GLY A 237 -7.08 -8.54 13.74
C GLY A 237 -6.20 -7.50 14.44
N GLY A 238 -4.96 -7.82 14.80
CA GLY A 238 -4.10 -6.89 15.55
C GLY A 238 -3.31 -5.93 14.68
N LYS A 239 -2.91 -4.78 15.24
CA LYS A 239 -2.10 -3.76 14.56
C LYS A 239 -0.58 -4.05 14.60
N PHE A 240 -0.20 -5.27 14.93
CA PHE A 240 1.19 -5.67 15.13
C PHE A 240 1.89 -6.19 13.86
N GLY A 241 1.28 -6.06 12.69
CA GLY A 241 1.87 -6.48 11.42
C GLY A 241 1.18 -7.68 10.77
N SER A 242 1.80 -8.22 9.71
CA SER A 242 1.17 -9.19 8.82
C SER A 242 1.51 -10.66 9.11
N PHE A 243 2.34 -10.93 10.10
CA PHE A 243 2.75 -12.30 10.42
C PHE A 243 1.80 -12.95 11.41
N SER A 244 1.08 -13.97 10.96
CA SER A 244 0.23 -14.81 11.79
C SER A 244 0.76 -16.24 11.77
N TYR A 245 0.94 -16.83 12.92
CA TYR A 245 1.51 -18.17 12.99
C TYR A 245 0.60 -19.22 13.61
N ASN A 246 -0.41 -18.80 14.40
CA ASN A 246 -1.24 -19.71 15.17
C ASN A 246 -2.69 -19.21 15.27
N GLU A 247 -3.49 -19.92 16.04
CA GLU A 247 -4.80 -19.46 16.47
C GLU A 247 -4.69 -18.19 17.31
N SER A 248 -5.77 -17.41 17.33
CA SER A 248 -5.83 -16.18 18.13
C SER A 248 -5.78 -16.51 19.62
N GLU A 249 -4.88 -15.86 20.32
CA GLU A 249 -4.75 -15.97 21.79
C GLU A 249 -5.17 -14.67 22.47
N HIS A 250 -5.55 -14.78 23.72
CA HIS A 250 -5.89 -13.65 24.58
C HIS A 250 -4.65 -13.16 25.31
N TYR A 251 -4.41 -11.84 25.23
CA TYR A 251 -3.28 -11.18 25.88
C TYR A 251 -3.78 -10.24 26.96
N LYS A 252 -3.08 -10.27 28.09
CA LYS A 252 -3.28 -9.34 29.21
C LYS A 252 -1.92 -8.80 29.66
N ILE A 253 -1.74 -7.48 29.58
CA ILE A 253 -0.45 -6.82 29.79
C ILE A 253 -0.65 -5.58 30.65
N GLU A 254 0.15 -5.43 31.69
CA GLU A 254 0.20 -4.22 32.52
C GLU A 254 1.28 -3.28 32.02
N PHE A 255 0.94 -1.97 31.97
CA PHE A 255 1.86 -0.88 31.65
C PHE A 255 1.93 0.09 32.84
N TYR A 256 3.14 0.57 33.12
CA TYR A 256 3.43 1.38 34.28
C TYR A 256 3.95 2.76 33.88
N GLU A 257 3.80 3.73 34.77
CA GLU A 257 4.35 5.09 34.65
C GLU A 257 3.99 5.76 33.29
N ASN A 258 4.97 6.28 32.57
CA ASN A 258 4.77 6.98 31.30
C ASN A 258 4.24 6.08 30.17
N ALA A 259 4.51 4.77 30.23
CA ALA A 259 3.99 3.84 29.23
C ALA A 259 2.46 3.71 29.27
N ARG A 260 1.81 4.05 30.39
CA ARG A 260 0.35 4.12 30.50
C ARG A 260 -0.27 5.11 29.55
N GLN A 261 0.32 6.31 29.44
CA GLN A 261 -0.21 7.34 28.55
C GLN A 261 -0.02 6.95 27.09
N MET A 262 1.17 6.48 26.74
CA MET A 262 1.47 6.02 25.39
C MET A 262 0.53 4.87 24.98
N LEU A 263 0.20 3.96 25.90
CA LEU A 263 -0.76 2.88 25.64
C LEU A 263 -2.12 3.41 25.20
N LYS A 264 -2.59 4.50 25.82
CA LYS A 264 -3.91 5.11 25.56
C LYS A 264 -3.98 5.91 24.27
N ASP A 265 -2.83 6.36 23.74
CA ASP A 265 -2.76 7.16 22.52
C ASP A 265 -2.95 6.32 21.23
N PHE A 266 -2.92 4.97 21.34
CA PHE A 266 -2.99 4.08 20.19
C PHE A 266 -4.11 3.04 20.30
N VAL A 267 -4.62 2.63 19.13
CA VAL A 267 -5.47 1.45 19.00
C VAL A 267 -4.59 0.27 18.58
N TRP A 268 -4.39 -0.67 19.49
CA TRP A 268 -3.53 -1.86 19.33
C TRP A 268 -4.28 -3.06 18.76
N ALA A 269 -5.58 -3.20 19.10
CA ALA A 269 -6.47 -4.22 18.56
C ALA A 269 -7.91 -3.72 18.57
N GLU A 270 -8.75 -4.29 17.71
CA GLU A 270 -10.16 -3.87 17.60
C GLU A 270 -10.98 -4.21 18.85
N ASP A 271 -10.64 -5.32 19.51
CA ASP A 271 -11.28 -5.81 20.73
C ASP A 271 -10.62 -5.35 22.02
N GLN A 272 -9.64 -4.41 21.94
CA GLN A 272 -8.89 -3.97 23.11
C GLN A 272 -9.79 -3.37 24.19
N LYS A 273 -9.44 -3.70 25.44
CA LYS A 273 -10.03 -3.10 26.65
C LYS A 273 -8.92 -2.58 27.54
N LEU A 274 -9.12 -1.39 28.08
CA LEU A 274 -8.17 -0.75 28.99
C LEU A 274 -8.77 -0.61 30.38
N TYR A 275 -7.99 -0.95 31.39
CA TYR A 275 -8.37 -0.88 32.80
C TYR A 275 -7.29 -0.12 33.58
N ASP A 276 -7.67 1.02 34.15
CA ASP A 276 -6.76 1.81 34.98
C ASP A 276 -6.83 1.38 36.44
N ASP A 277 -5.65 1.23 37.06
CA ASP A 277 -5.45 1.06 38.48
C ASP A 277 -4.55 2.18 39.00
N GLU A 278 -5.18 3.25 39.50
CA GLU A 278 -4.47 4.41 40.01
C GLU A 278 -3.69 4.12 41.29
N ALA A 279 -4.14 3.15 42.09
CA ALA A 279 -3.45 2.78 43.34
C ALA A 279 -2.10 2.11 43.05
N ARG A 280 -2.02 1.35 41.97
CA ARG A 280 -0.79 0.68 41.51
C ARG A 280 -0.04 1.47 40.43
N ASN A 281 -0.55 2.61 40.05
CA ASN A 281 -0.02 3.43 38.95
C ASN A 281 0.19 2.60 37.66
N CYS A 282 -0.78 1.78 37.29
CA CYS A 282 -0.72 0.95 36.10
C CYS A 282 -2.01 0.98 35.28
N THR A 283 -1.91 0.66 33.99
CA THR A 283 -3.03 0.43 33.07
C THR A 283 -2.85 -0.96 32.47
N THR A 284 -3.90 -1.78 32.55
CA THR A 284 -3.93 -3.11 31.94
C THR A 284 -4.62 -3.02 30.59
N ILE A 285 -4.03 -3.59 29.56
CA ILE A 285 -4.68 -3.84 28.27
C ILE A 285 -5.01 -5.33 28.15
N GLU A 286 -6.22 -5.60 27.64
CA GLU A 286 -6.67 -6.93 27.24
C GLU A 286 -7.10 -6.90 25.79
N PHE A 287 -6.65 -7.87 24.97
CA PHE A 287 -7.01 -8.01 23.55
C PHE A 287 -6.68 -9.40 23.04
N SER A 288 -7.19 -9.74 21.84
CA SER A 288 -6.89 -11.00 21.16
C SER A 288 -6.04 -10.76 19.91
N SER A 289 -5.07 -11.63 19.66
CA SER A 289 -4.21 -11.55 18.47
C SER A 289 -3.55 -12.86 18.13
N THR A 290 -3.16 -13.03 16.86
CA THR A 290 -2.31 -14.14 16.37
C THR A 290 -0.83 -13.72 16.25
N GLN A 291 -0.46 -12.49 16.61
CA GLN A 291 0.80 -11.81 16.31
C GLN A 291 1.81 -11.93 17.46
N TYR A 292 1.98 -13.13 18.01
CA TYR A 292 2.71 -13.32 19.26
C TYR A 292 4.14 -12.76 19.25
N LEU A 293 4.90 -12.95 18.16
CA LEU A 293 6.29 -12.45 18.07
C LEU A 293 6.34 -10.91 18.18
N LYS A 294 5.44 -10.23 17.51
CA LYS A 294 5.41 -8.76 17.54
C LYS A 294 4.93 -8.22 18.88
N ILE A 295 4.03 -8.92 19.53
CA ILE A 295 3.57 -8.58 20.89
C ILE A 295 4.70 -8.76 21.89
N GLU A 296 5.47 -9.84 21.79
CA GLU A 296 6.65 -10.07 22.62
C GLU A 296 7.72 -8.97 22.40
N GLU A 297 8.07 -8.68 21.14
CA GLU A 297 8.97 -7.57 20.79
C GLU A 297 8.47 -6.23 21.36
N TRP A 298 7.17 -5.97 21.24
CA TRP A 298 6.55 -4.74 21.76
C TRP A 298 6.70 -4.63 23.29
N ILE A 299 6.41 -5.70 24.03
CA ILE A 299 6.57 -5.72 25.49
C ILE A 299 8.02 -5.49 25.89
N LEU A 300 8.96 -6.19 25.24
CA LEU A 300 10.39 -6.05 25.51
C LEU A 300 10.91 -4.65 25.20
N SER A 301 10.38 -4.00 24.16
CA SER A 301 10.74 -2.62 23.79
C SER A 301 10.36 -1.59 24.84
N GLN A 302 9.40 -1.91 25.73
CA GLN A 302 8.99 -1.04 26.84
C GLN A 302 9.92 -1.17 28.06
N GLY A 303 10.89 -2.08 28.05
CA GLY A 303 11.84 -2.29 29.14
C GLY A 303 11.12 -2.70 30.43
N CYS A 304 11.34 -1.96 31.52
CA CYS A 304 10.73 -2.24 32.82
C CYS A 304 9.29 -1.71 32.99
N TYR A 305 8.73 -1.06 31.96
CA TYR A 305 7.42 -0.42 32.03
C TYR A 305 6.29 -1.29 31.51
N ALA A 306 6.55 -2.49 31.01
CA ALA A 306 5.53 -3.44 30.60
C ALA A 306 5.74 -4.81 31.22
N LYS A 307 4.64 -5.46 31.62
CA LYS A 307 4.64 -6.79 32.24
C LYS A 307 3.50 -7.63 31.69
N PRO A 308 3.77 -8.73 30.98
CA PRO A 308 2.71 -9.64 30.55
C PRO A 308 2.16 -10.40 31.77
N LEU A 309 0.83 -10.60 31.76
CA LEU A 309 0.10 -11.43 32.73
C LEU A 309 -0.44 -12.70 32.08
N GLU A 310 -0.87 -12.60 30.82
CA GLU A 310 -1.41 -13.69 30.00
C GLU A 310 -0.94 -13.54 28.56
N PRO A 311 -0.76 -14.66 27.82
CA PRO A 311 -0.83 -16.06 28.25
C PRO A 311 0.41 -16.49 29.05
N GLU A 312 0.33 -17.65 29.77
CA GLU A 312 1.39 -18.14 30.68
C GLU A 312 2.73 -18.37 29.95
N TRP A 313 2.70 -18.86 28.70
CA TRP A 313 3.91 -19.07 27.93
C TRP A 313 4.66 -17.74 27.70
N LEU A 314 3.94 -16.66 27.38
CA LEU A 314 4.52 -15.33 27.16
C LEU A 314 5.14 -14.77 28.46
N VAL A 315 4.50 -15.00 29.61
CA VAL A 315 5.07 -14.62 30.91
C VAL A 315 6.37 -15.37 31.19
N ASN A 316 6.44 -16.64 30.80
CA ASN A 316 7.64 -17.46 30.99
C ASN A 316 8.79 -17.02 30.04
N GLU A 317 8.50 -16.76 28.75
CA GLU A 317 9.48 -16.23 27.80
C GLU A 317 9.99 -14.86 28.25
N TRP A 318 9.10 -13.94 28.63
CA TRP A 318 9.50 -12.64 29.15
C TRP A 318 10.44 -12.73 30.36
N LYS A 319 10.17 -13.66 31.33
CA LYS A 319 11.07 -13.92 32.48
C LYS A 319 12.41 -14.48 32.02
N ALA A 320 12.43 -15.33 31.00
CA ALA A 320 13.66 -15.88 30.45
C ALA A 320 14.51 -14.76 29.79
N HIS A 321 13.90 -13.86 29.05
CA HIS A 321 14.56 -12.68 28.47
C HIS A 321 15.16 -11.77 29.55
N ILE A 322 14.43 -11.51 30.65
CA ILE A 322 14.96 -10.70 31.77
C ILE A 322 16.20 -11.35 32.36
N LYS A 323 16.18 -12.67 32.59
CA LYS A 323 17.37 -13.39 33.11
C LYS A 323 18.55 -13.27 32.15
N GLY A 324 18.30 -13.43 30.85
CA GLY A 324 19.34 -13.28 29.83
C GLY A 324 19.91 -11.87 29.80
N MET A 325 19.07 -10.82 29.84
CA MET A 325 19.51 -9.42 29.89
C MET A 325 20.30 -9.13 31.18
N THR A 326 19.87 -9.66 32.32
CA THR A 326 20.61 -9.49 33.58
C THR A 326 21.98 -10.16 33.50
N ALA A 327 22.07 -11.36 32.97
CA ALA A 327 23.34 -12.06 32.77
C ALA A 327 24.29 -11.30 31.83
N LEU A 328 23.75 -10.73 30.74
CA LEU A 328 24.53 -9.89 29.81
C LEU A 328 25.03 -8.60 30.49
N ALA A 329 24.21 -7.98 31.35
CA ALA A 329 24.59 -6.77 32.09
C ALA A 329 25.67 -6.99 33.16
N GLU A 330 25.79 -8.24 33.65
CA GLU A 330 26.79 -8.66 34.63
C GLU A 330 28.10 -9.18 34.00
N MET A 331 28.13 -9.32 32.66
CA MET A 331 29.35 -9.66 31.90
C MET A 331 30.24 -8.42 31.77
N GLU A 332 31.46 -8.47 32.36
CA GLU A 332 32.49 -7.43 32.20
C GLU A 332 33.17 -7.47 30.84
#